data_140dccb687857963c58681fe7f4c10fa
#
_entry.id   140dccb687857963c58681fe7f4c10fa
#
_cell.length_a   1.000
_cell.length_b   1.000
_cell.length_c   1.000
_cell.angle_alpha   90.00
_cell.angle_beta   90.00
_cell.angle_gamma   90.00
#
_symmetry.space_group_name_H-M   'P 1'
#
loop_
_entity.id
_entity.type
_entity.pdbx_description
1 polymer ?
#
loop_
_entity_poly.entity_id
_entity_poly.type
_entity_poly.pdbx_seq_one_letter_code
_entity_poly.pdbx_strand_id
1 'polypeptide(L)'
;MSQPDPLRRALLQAMAVAPALPLAGRSAGPDPGTRRLEEALAQLEQTSGGRLGVGVLDADSGRSAGWRADERFGLCSTFKLLLAAVILREADAGRLALDEVLPYAREDLVPNSPVTEAQLAAGGMRVEALAHATQTTSDNLAANLLMKRLGGPQALTSKLREMGDPITRLDRWEPEMNRVPPGEVRDTSTPRALAAIVARIFGNELLTPDSRQRLREWTIATTTGTRRLRAGLPRDWTVGDKTGTGYAPGMGNKTNDIAIVWRAGRAPLVVTAYYESPGYFERIRAEDEALLAQVGKLVGEWVQALIS
;
A
#
# COMPACT_ATOMS: atom_id res chain seq x y z
N MET A 1 64.92 -35.35 -44.85
CA MET A 1 63.62 -35.28 -44.12
C MET A 1 63.77 -34.13 -43.09
N SER A 2 63.37 -32.95 -43.47
CA SER A 2 63.50 -31.72 -42.66
C SER A 2 62.17 -31.44 -41.94
N GLN A 3 62.25 -31.28 -40.64
CA GLN A 3 61.11 -30.90 -39.84
C GLN A 3 60.72 -29.44 -40.09
N PRO A 4 59.42 -29.09 -40.12
CA PRO A 4 59.00 -27.69 -40.29
C PRO A 4 59.05 -26.92 -38.98
N ASP A 5 59.52 -25.70 -39.08
CA ASP A 5 59.74 -24.66 -38.10
C ASP A 5 58.45 -24.31 -37.29
N PRO A 6 58.51 -24.36 -35.93
CA PRO A 6 57.37 -24.04 -35.07
C PRO A 6 57.00 -22.54 -34.98
N LEU A 7 57.75 -21.63 -35.59
CA LEU A 7 57.54 -20.17 -35.53
C LEU A 7 56.47 -19.62 -36.49
N ARG A 8 55.91 -20.42 -37.38
CA ARG A 8 54.90 -20.00 -38.36
C ARG A 8 53.44 -20.21 -37.91
N ARG A 9 53.18 -20.73 -36.70
CA ARG A 9 51.82 -20.97 -36.18
C ARG A 9 51.30 -19.97 -35.14
N ALA A 10 52.08 -18.94 -34.81
CA ALA A 10 51.74 -17.97 -33.75
C ALA A 10 51.23 -16.59 -34.23
N LEU A 11 50.89 -16.45 -35.53
CA LEU A 11 50.57 -15.12 -36.09
C LEU A 11 49.18 -15.03 -36.73
N LEU A 12 48.21 -15.86 -36.29
CA LEU A 12 46.82 -15.70 -36.72
C LEU A 12 45.92 -16.13 -35.53
N GLN A 13 45.58 -15.23 -34.64
CA GLN A 13 44.38 -15.21 -33.81
C GLN A 13 44.54 -14.23 -32.61
N ALA A 14 44.71 -12.96 -32.92
CA ALA A 14 44.46 -11.88 -31.98
C ALA A 14 43.41 -10.93 -32.60
N MET A 15 42.19 -11.48 -32.88
CA MET A 15 41.02 -10.62 -32.97
C MET A 15 40.60 -10.25 -31.55
N ALA A 16 41.00 -9.06 -31.15
CA ALA A 16 40.53 -8.43 -29.92
C ALA A 16 39.02 -8.18 -30.04
N VAL A 17 38.23 -9.05 -29.38
CA VAL A 17 36.84 -8.76 -29.09
C VAL A 17 36.85 -7.66 -28.01
N ALA A 18 36.69 -6.41 -28.43
CA ALA A 18 36.43 -5.32 -27.50
C ALA A 18 35.09 -5.62 -26.78
N PRO A 19 35.02 -5.65 -25.43
CA PRO A 19 33.75 -5.76 -24.75
C PRO A 19 32.90 -4.53 -25.08
N ALA A 20 31.74 -4.75 -25.73
CA ALA A 20 30.75 -3.73 -25.88
C ALA A 20 30.26 -3.37 -24.46
N LEU A 21 30.72 -2.22 -23.94
CA LEU A 21 30.13 -1.62 -22.74
C LEU A 21 28.65 -1.40 -23.02
N PRO A 22 27.75 -1.91 -22.15
CA PRO A 22 26.35 -1.55 -22.29
C PRO A 22 26.25 -0.03 -22.18
N LEU A 23 25.71 0.62 -23.20
CA LEU A 23 25.27 2.01 -23.10
C LEU A 23 24.31 2.05 -21.90
N ALA A 24 24.78 2.60 -20.77
CA ALA A 24 23.93 2.98 -19.68
C ALA A 24 22.88 3.93 -20.24
N GLY A 25 21.67 3.39 -20.48
CA GLY A 25 20.55 4.20 -20.89
C GLY A 25 20.41 5.35 -19.89
N ARG A 26 20.62 6.59 -20.34
CA ARG A 26 20.25 7.77 -19.55
C ARG A 26 18.79 7.58 -19.22
N SER A 27 18.47 7.34 -17.95
CA SER A 27 17.09 7.43 -17.48
C SER A 27 16.64 8.86 -17.81
N ALA A 28 15.77 9.01 -18.78
CA ALA A 28 15.11 10.28 -19.02
C ALA A 28 14.45 10.67 -17.69
N GLY A 29 14.72 11.87 -17.20
CA GLY A 29 14.08 12.38 -15.97
C GLY A 29 12.55 12.34 -16.13
N PRO A 30 11.81 12.52 -15.04
CA PRO A 30 10.35 12.45 -15.07
C PRO A 30 9.81 13.40 -16.16
N ASP A 31 8.76 12.95 -16.85
CA ASP A 31 8.09 13.76 -17.88
C ASP A 31 7.51 15.05 -17.28
N PRO A 32 7.24 16.09 -18.10
CA PRO A 32 6.77 17.38 -17.61
C PRO A 32 5.50 17.32 -16.76
N GLY A 33 4.59 16.40 -17.06
CA GLY A 33 3.35 16.20 -16.30
C GLY A 33 3.63 15.64 -14.91
N THR A 34 4.50 14.65 -14.82
CA THR A 34 4.96 14.07 -13.55
C THR A 34 5.67 15.11 -12.68
N ARG A 35 6.56 15.91 -13.25
CA ARG A 35 7.23 17.00 -12.49
C ARG A 35 6.24 18.01 -11.92
N ARG A 36 5.24 18.43 -12.71
CA ARG A 36 4.19 19.35 -12.22
C ARG A 36 3.41 18.77 -11.05
N LEU A 37 3.07 17.48 -11.10
CA LEU A 37 2.41 16.81 -9.97
C LEU A 37 3.31 16.83 -8.74
N GLU A 38 4.59 16.47 -8.87
CA GLU A 38 5.55 16.44 -7.76
C GLU A 38 5.76 17.84 -7.15
N GLU A 39 5.85 18.88 -7.96
CA GLU A 39 5.93 20.29 -7.52
C GLU A 39 4.65 20.71 -6.76
N ALA A 40 3.48 20.32 -7.26
CA ALA A 40 2.20 20.62 -6.59
C ALA A 40 2.08 19.90 -5.23
N LEU A 41 2.53 18.64 -5.14
CA LEU A 41 2.57 17.89 -3.88
C LEU A 41 3.57 18.50 -2.88
N ALA A 42 4.73 18.95 -3.34
CA ALA A 42 5.71 19.67 -2.51
C ALA A 42 5.12 20.97 -1.95
N GLN A 43 4.43 21.74 -2.79
CA GLN A 43 3.75 22.97 -2.37
C GLN A 43 2.64 22.69 -1.36
N LEU A 44 1.86 21.62 -1.57
CA LEU A 44 0.81 21.19 -0.64
C LEU A 44 1.38 20.83 0.73
N GLU A 45 2.49 20.11 0.79
CA GLU A 45 3.21 19.84 2.03
C GLU A 45 3.67 21.12 2.72
N GLN A 46 4.33 22.02 1.98
CA GLN A 46 4.84 23.27 2.53
C GLN A 46 3.73 24.12 3.16
N THR A 47 2.58 24.22 2.50
CA THR A 47 1.45 25.02 3.02
C THR A 47 0.76 24.37 4.21
N SER A 48 0.80 23.05 4.33
CA SER A 48 0.19 22.32 5.44
C SER A 48 1.01 22.36 6.73
N GLY A 49 2.32 22.62 6.63
CA GLY A 49 3.26 22.63 7.75
C GLY A 49 3.56 21.26 8.34
N GLY A 50 2.98 20.18 7.77
CA GLY A 50 3.20 18.80 8.18
C GLY A 50 4.18 18.07 7.24
N ARG A 51 4.15 16.73 7.24
CA ARG A 51 4.96 15.88 6.38
C ARG A 51 4.05 14.99 5.52
N LEU A 52 4.16 15.14 4.21
CA LEU A 52 3.32 14.43 3.23
C LEU A 52 4.16 13.42 2.44
N GLY A 53 3.71 12.15 2.38
CA GLY A 53 4.25 11.13 1.50
C GLY A 53 3.19 10.65 0.52
N VAL A 54 3.49 10.66 -0.76
CA VAL A 54 2.57 10.22 -1.82
C VAL A 54 3.27 9.25 -2.76
N GLY A 55 2.60 8.15 -3.10
CA GLY A 55 3.00 7.24 -4.16
C GLY A 55 1.83 7.03 -5.12
N VAL A 56 2.11 7.12 -6.41
CA VAL A 56 1.15 6.87 -7.48
C VAL A 56 1.73 5.85 -8.43
N LEU A 57 0.94 4.82 -8.76
CA LEU A 57 1.29 3.83 -9.78
C LEU A 57 0.08 3.56 -10.66
N ASP A 58 0.19 3.89 -11.91
CA ASP A 58 -0.74 3.46 -12.95
C ASP A 58 -0.29 2.10 -13.50
N ALA A 59 -0.94 1.03 -13.07
CA ALA A 59 -0.56 -0.33 -13.47
C ALA A 59 -0.83 -0.61 -14.95
N ASP A 60 -1.64 0.20 -15.63
CA ASP A 60 -1.91 0.07 -17.06
C ASP A 60 -0.73 0.55 -17.92
N SER A 61 -0.19 1.72 -17.60
CA SER A 61 0.90 2.34 -18.33
C SER A 61 2.29 2.08 -17.73
N GLY A 62 2.35 1.57 -16.48
CA GLY A 62 3.59 1.46 -15.71
C GLY A 62 4.15 2.79 -15.20
N ARG A 63 3.46 3.91 -15.46
CA ARG A 63 3.89 5.24 -15.01
C ARG A 63 3.73 5.38 -13.50
N SER A 64 4.69 6.04 -12.89
CA SER A 64 4.67 6.34 -11.47
C SER A 64 5.05 7.80 -11.20
N ALA A 65 4.49 8.34 -10.14
CA ALA A 65 4.81 9.66 -9.60
C ALA A 65 4.82 9.60 -8.08
N GLY A 66 5.34 10.63 -7.42
CA GLY A 66 5.26 10.67 -5.96
C GLY A 66 6.01 11.82 -5.34
N TRP A 67 5.77 12.00 -4.05
CA TRP A 67 6.49 12.94 -3.19
C TRP A 67 6.91 12.21 -1.92
N ARG A 68 8.15 12.31 -1.48
CA ARG A 68 8.73 11.51 -0.40
C ARG A 68 8.36 10.02 -0.51
N ALA A 69 8.24 9.51 -1.74
CA ALA A 69 7.67 8.20 -2.02
C ALA A 69 8.48 7.04 -1.45
N ASP A 70 9.76 7.24 -1.16
CA ASP A 70 10.68 6.25 -0.62
C ASP A 70 10.99 6.46 0.88
N GLU A 71 10.40 7.47 1.51
CA GLU A 71 10.51 7.69 2.95
C GLU A 71 9.49 6.83 3.72
N ARG A 72 9.86 6.45 4.97
CA ARG A 72 8.99 5.66 5.82
C ARG A 72 7.93 6.51 6.49
N PHE A 73 6.71 5.97 6.51
CA PHE A 73 5.54 6.51 7.21
C PHE A 73 4.87 5.40 8.02
N GLY A 74 4.27 5.76 9.15
CA GLY A 74 3.47 4.84 9.96
C GLY A 74 2.26 4.34 9.19
N LEU A 75 2.06 3.03 9.13
CA LEU A 75 0.96 2.41 8.40
C LEU A 75 -0.40 2.79 8.96
N CYS A 76 -0.52 2.78 10.29
CA CYS A 76 -1.81 2.75 10.94
C CYS A 76 -2.70 1.69 10.25
N SER A 77 -4.00 1.87 10.26
CA SER A 77 -4.94 0.86 9.71
C SER A 77 -4.84 0.61 8.19
N THR A 78 -3.95 1.27 7.44
CA THR A 78 -3.79 0.94 6.01
C THR A 78 -3.26 -0.49 5.79
N PHE A 79 -2.55 -1.07 6.75
CA PHE A 79 -2.09 -2.47 6.70
C PHE A 79 -3.25 -3.47 6.57
N LYS A 80 -4.46 -3.11 7.00
CA LYS A 80 -5.62 -3.99 7.01
C LYS A 80 -6.07 -4.42 5.60
N LEU A 81 -5.80 -3.59 4.58
CA LEU A 81 -5.94 -3.99 3.17
C LEU A 81 -5.00 -5.15 2.83
N LEU A 82 -3.74 -5.04 3.25
CA LEU A 82 -2.75 -6.09 3.03
C LEU A 82 -3.10 -7.36 3.81
N LEU A 83 -3.58 -7.22 5.04
CA LEU A 83 -4.04 -8.34 5.87
C LEU A 83 -5.20 -9.07 5.19
N ALA A 84 -6.24 -8.35 4.73
CA ALA A 84 -7.37 -8.94 4.01
C ALA A 84 -6.91 -9.67 2.74
N ALA A 85 -5.98 -9.10 1.97
CA ALA A 85 -5.38 -9.74 0.80
C ALA A 85 -4.62 -11.02 1.16
N VAL A 86 -3.82 -11.00 2.24
CA VAL A 86 -3.09 -12.19 2.72
C VAL A 86 -4.07 -13.29 3.15
N ILE A 87 -5.14 -12.96 3.89
CA ILE A 87 -6.17 -13.94 4.28
C ILE A 87 -6.79 -14.60 3.05
N LEU A 88 -7.17 -13.83 2.05
CA LEU A 88 -7.72 -14.38 0.80
C LEU A 88 -6.70 -15.24 0.06
N ARG A 89 -5.44 -14.82 -0.01
CA ARG A 89 -4.36 -15.60 -0.64
C ARG A 89 -4.09 -16.93 0.09
N GLU A 90 -4.14 -16.94 1.42
CA GLU A 90 -4.00 -18.17 2.20
C GLU A 90 -5.20 -19.11 1.98
N ALA A 91 -6.40 -18.56 1.80
CA ALA A 91 -7.58 -19.33 1.46
C ALA A 91 -7.50 -19.88 0.03
N ASP A 92 -7.10 -19.09 -0.97
CA ASP A 92 -6.87 -19.53 -2.35
C ASP A 92 -5.88 -20.70 -2.43
N ALA A 93 -4.91 -20.72 -1.52
CA ALA A 93 -3.92 -21.79 -1.43
C ALA A 93 -4.34 -22.98 -0.55
N GLY A 94 -5.56 -22.99 -0.01
CA GLY A 94 -6.10 -24.06 0.84
C GLY A 94 -5.45 -24.15 2.24
N ARG A 95 -4.72 -23.12 2.69
CA ARG A 95 -4.07 -23.10 4.01
C ARG A 95 -4.93 -22.50 5.11
N LEU A 96 -6.06 -21.90 4.75
CA LEU A 96 -7.01 -21.28 5.66
C LEU A 96 -8.42 -21.43 5.08
N ALA A 97 -9.41 -21.75 5.93
CA ALA A 97 -10.82 -21.82 5.51
C ALA A 97 -11.52 -20.49 5.84
N LEU A 98 -12.18 -19.88 4.86
CA LEU A 98 -12.89 -18.61 5.04
C LEU A 98 -14.13 -18.76 5.97
N ASP A 99 -14.68 -19.96 6.09
CA ASP A 99 -15.78 -20.30 6.98
C ASP A 99 -15.33 -20.74 8.39
N GLU A 100 -14.01 -20.88 8.63
CA GLU A 100 -13.47 -21.11 9.97
C GLU A 100 -13.95 -20.03 10.93
N VAL A 101 -14.46 -20.44 12.10
CA VAL A 101 -14.92 -19.50 13.13
C VAL A 101 -13.78 -19.26 14.13
N LEU A 102 -13.39 -18.02 14.30
CA LEU A 102 -12.43 -17.61 15.31
C LEU A 102 -13.20 -17.14 16.55
N PRO A 103 -13.03 -17.81 17.71
CA PRO A 103 -13.70 -17.42 18.95
C PRO A 103 -13.06 -16.16 19.54
N TYR A 104 -13.88 -15.35 20.21
CA TYR A 104 -13.43 -14.22 21.05
C TYR A 104 -14.49 -13.91 22.11
N ALA A 105 -14.07 -13.19 23.13
CA ALA A 105 -14.90 -12.80 24.26
C ALA A 105 -14.74 -11.29 24.55
N ARG A 106 -15.45 -10.80 25.55
CA ARG A 106 -15.46 -9.37 25.90
C ARG A 106 -14.07 -8.84 26.30
N GLU A 107 -13.28 -9.66 26.93
CA GLU A 107 -11.88 -9.36 27.34
C GLU A 107 -10.91 -9.16 26.16
N ASP A 108 -11.26 -9.66 24.97
CA ASP A 108 -10.48 -9.47 23.76
C ASP A 108 -10.74 -8.12 23.07
N LEU A 109 -11.83 -7.41 23.45
CA LEU A 109 -12.20 -6.16 22.82
C LEU A 109 -11.13 -5.10 23.00
N VAL A 110 -10.78 -4.46 21.90
CA VAL A 110 -9.86 -3.31 21.85
C VAL A 110 -10.58 -2.09 21.27
N PRO A 111 -10.13 -0.87 21.51
CA PRO A 111 -10.74 0.33 20.95
C PRO A 111 -10.93 0.25 19.43
N ASN A 112 -12.03 0.80 18.93
CA ASN A 112 -12.43 0.78 17.51
C ASN A 112 -12.64 -0.63 16.93
N SER A 113 -13.56 -1.36 17.58
CA SER A 113 -13.98 -2.72 17.19
C SER A 113 -15.50 -2.82 16.96
N PRO A 114 -16.09 -2.00 16.06
CA PRO A 114 -17.54 -1.82 15.99
C PRO A 114 -18.31 -3.06 15.58
N VAL A 115 -17.76 -3.88 14.69
CA VAL A 115 -18.44 -5.10 14.19
C VAL A 115 -18.26 -6.25 15.16
N THR A 116 -17.05 -6.48 15.64
CA THR A 116 -16.78 -7.55 16.61
C THR A 116 -17.48 -7.29 17.95
N GLU A 117 -17.57 -6.03 18.39
CA GLU A 117 -18.35 -5.65 19.58
C GLU A 117 -19.84 -5.92 19.39
N ALA A 118 -20.41 -5.56 18.24
CA ALA A 118 -21.82 -5.81 17.92
C ALA A 118 -22.16 -7.31 17.83
N GLN A 119 -21.18 -8.15 17.46
CA GLN A 119 -21.33 -9.61 17.33
C GLN A 119 -20.87 -10.39 18.57
N LEU A 120 -20.56 -9.72 19.67
CA LEU A 120 -19.99 -10.34 20.88
C LEU A 120 -20.82 -11.51 21.41
N ALA A 121 -22.14 -11.42 21.35
CA ALA A 121 -23.05 -12.47 21.83
C ALA A 121 -22.95 -13.80 21.04
N ALA A 122 -22.40 -13.76 19.81
CA ALA A 122 -22.16 -14.95 18.99
C ALA A 122 -20.92 -15.76 19.45
N GLY A 123 -20.05 -15.19 20.30
CA GLY A 123 -18.84 -15.84 20.83
C GLY A 123 -17.75 -16.11 19.77
N GLY A 124 -17.90 -15.64 18.56
CA GLY A 124 -16.95 -15.82 17.45
C GLY A 124 -17.49 -15.36 16.11
N MET A 125 -16.60 -15.18 15.14
CA MET A 125 -16.98 -14.81 13.76
C MET A 125 -16.17 -15.61 12.74
N ARG A 126 -16.74 -15.83 11.56
CA ARG A 126 -16.04 -16.46 10.43
C ARG A 126 -14.87 -15.59 9.98
N VAL A 127 -13.79 -16.22 9.54
CA VAL A 127 -12.62 -15.54 8.99
C VAL A 127 -12.99 -14.56 7.88
N GLU A 128 -13.88 -14.94 6.96
CA GLU A 128 -14.36 -14.04 5.91
C GLU A 128 -15.03 -12.78 6.48
N ALA A 129 -15.91 -12.93 7.46
CA ALA A 129 -16.60 -11.82 8.09
C ALA A 129 -15.64 -10.89 8.85
N LEU A 130 -14.62 -11.46 9.51
CA LEU A 130 -13.55 -10.70 10.15
C LEU A 130 -12.73 -9.92 9.12
N ALA A 131 -12.36 -10.54 7.99
CA ALA A 131 -11.61 -9.87 6.91
C ALA A 131 -12.43 -8.74 6.27
N HIS A 132 -13.72 -8.96 6.05
CA HIS A 132 -14.65 -7.93 5.61
C HIS A 132 -14.73 -6.76 6.60
N ALA A 133 -14.94 -7.02 7.91
CA ALA A 133 -15.00 -5.99 8.94
C ALA A 133 -13.69 -5.20 9.05
N THR A 134 -12.55 -5.91 9.01
CA THR A 134 -11.21 -5.33 9.00
C THR A 134 -11.05 -4.33 7.85
N GLN A 135 -11.53 -4.66 6.65
CA GLN A 135 -11.42 -3.80 5.47
C GLN A 135 -12.43 -2.65 5.50
N THR A 136 -13.71 -2.93 5.73
CA THR A 136 -14.79 -1.96 5.48
C THR A 136 -15.00 -0.94 6.61
N THR A 137 -14.84 -1.37 7.87
CA THR A 137 -15.05 -0.54 9.07
C THR A 137 -13.77 -0.30 9.87
N SER A 138 -12.65 -0.91 9.43
CA SER A 138 -11.37 -0.83 10.12
C SER A 138 -11.38 -1.42 11.54
N ASP A 139 -12.14 -2.50 11.77
CA ASP A 139 -12.29 -3.17 13.06
C ASP A 139 -10.94 -3.69 13.58
N ASN A 140 -10.53 -3.25 14.77
CA ASN A 140 -9.22 -3.57 15.35
C ASN A 140 -9.15 -4.98 15.91
N LEU A 141 -10.20 -5.45 16.62
CA LEU A 141 -10.21 -6.82 17.12
C LEU A 141 -10.27 -7.83 15.97
N ALA A 142 -11.06 -7.56 14.93
CA ALA A 142 -11.09 -8.41 13.74
C ALA A 142 -9.68 -8.54 13.11
N ALA A 143 -8.95 -7.43 13.01
CA ALA A 143 -7.56 -7.46 12.52
C ALA A 143 -6.62 -8.27 13.43
N ASN A 144 -6.73 -8.10 14.75
CA ASN A 144 -5.92 -8.84 15.72
C ASN A 144 -6.20 -10.36 15.67
N LEU A 145 -7.48 -10.76 15.58
CA LEU A 145 -7.86 -12.17 15.45
C LEU A 145 -7.28 -12.81 14.18
N LEU A 146 -7.36 -12.10 13.06
CA LEU A 146 -6.79 -12.57 11.79
C LEU A 146 -5.26 -12.64 11.85
N MET A 147 -4.59 -11.63 12.40
CA MET A 147 -3.14 -11.68 12.60
C MET A 147 -2.75 -12.82 13.53
N LYS A 148 -3.48 -13.06 14.63
CA LYS A 148 -3.26 -14.19 15.53
C LYS A 148 -3.37 -15.53 14.81
N ARG A 149 -4.39 -15.68 13.94
CA ARG A 149 -4.58 -16.88 13.11
C ARG A 149 -3.43 -17.10 12.12
N LEU A 150 -2.79 -16.04 11.64
CA LEU A 150 -1.60 -16.11 10.76
C LEU A 150 -0.31 -16.40 11.53
N GLY A 151 -0.26 -16.27 12.86
CA GLY A 151 0.95 -16.40 13.68
C GLY A 151 1.57 -15.08 14.14
N GLY A 152 0.83 -13.97 14.07
CA GLY A 152 1.22 -12.66 14.59
C GLY A 152 1.68 -11.65 13.54
N PRO A 153 2.01 -10.42 13.96
CA PRO A 153 2.45 -9.34 13.07
C PRO A 153 3.67 -9.72 12.20
N GLN A 154 4.64 -10.42 12.76
CA GLN A 154 5.85 -10.87 12.05
C GLN A 154 5.51 -11.91 10.96
N ALA A 155 4.52 -12.76 11.20
CA ALA A 155 4.06 -13.71 10.20
C ALA A 155 3.39 -12.97 9.01
N LEU A 156 2.59 -11.93 9.29
CA LEU A 156 2.06 -11.05 8.23
C LEU A 156 3.19 -10.39 7.45
N THR A 157 4.22 -9.86 8.12
CA THR A 157 5.41 -9.32 7.46
C THR A 157 6.08 -10.34 6.55
N SER A 158 6.24 -11.59 7.01
CA SER A 158 6.82 -12.67 6.20
C SER A 158 5.97 -12.96 4.96
N LYS A 159 4.65 -12.98 5.09
CA LYS A 159 3.73 -13.14 3.95
C LYS A 159 3.84 -12.02 2.93
N LEU A 160 4.03 -10.77 3.38
CA LEU A 160 4.28 -9.65 2.48
C LEU A 160 5.61 -9.80 1.73
N ARG A 161 6.67 -10.35 2.37
CA ARG A 161 7.93 -10.70 1.67
C ARG A 161 7.70 -11.74 0.57
N GLU A 162 6.93 -12.80 0.86
CA GLU A 162 6.53 -13.80 -0.15
C GLU A 162 5.73 -13.18 -1.31
N MET A 163 4.97 -12.14 -1.04
CA MET A 163 4.24 -11.38 -2.05
C MET A 163 5.10 -10.35 -2.80
N GLY A 164 6.39 -10.23 -2.46
CA GLY A 164 7.35 -9.35 -3.13
C GLY A 164 7.40 -7.92 -2.60
N ASP A 165 6.93 -7.67 -1.39
CA ASP A 165 7.12 -6.39 -0.69
C ASP A 165 8.28 -6.48 0.32
N PRO A 166 9.47 -5.96 0.00
CA PRO A 166 10.64 -6.03 0.89
C PRO A 166 10.64 -4.94 1.97
N ILE A 167 9.71 -4.00 1.94
CA ILE A 167 9.77 -2.75 2.71
C ILE A 167 8.80 -2.74 3.89
N THR A 168 7.52 -3.08 3.64
CA THR A 168 6.45 -3.01 4.66
C THR A 168 6.74 -3.96 5.81
N ARG A 169 6.52 -3.48 7.04
CA ARG A 169 6.68 -4.32 8.22
C ARG A 169 5.61 -4.03 9.27
N LEU A 170 5.12 -5.09 9.88
CA LEU A 170 4.25 -5.11 11.05
C LEU A 170 5.02 -5.72 12.21
N ASP A 171 5.00 -5.07 13.36
CA ASP A 171 5.76 -5.47 14.53
C ASP A 171 4.89 -5.58 15.78
N ARG A 172 3.78 -4.84 15.82
CA ARG A 172 2.89 -4.72 16.98
C ARG A 172 1.43 -5.00 16.60
N TRP A 173 0.63 -5.17 17.61
CA TRP A 173 -0.82 -5.38 17.50
C TRP A 173 -1.57 -4.05 17.47
N GLU A 174 -2.86 -4.08 17.08
CA GLU A 174 -3.76 -2.95 17.33
C GLU A 174 -4.11 -2.88 18.83
N PRO A 175 -4.16 -1.67 19.45
CA PRO A 175 -3.95 -0.36 18.81
C PRO A 175 -2.51 0.18 18.87
N GLU A 176 -1.56 -0.50 19.52
CA GLU A 176 -0.19 0.00 19.81
C GLU A 176 0.61 0.28 18.53
N MET A 177 0.32 -0.42 17.44
CA MET A 177 0.97 -0.21 16.15
C MET A 177 0.76 1.19 15.56
N ASN A 178 -0.29 1.91 16.02
CA ASN A 178 -0.58 3.26 15.56
C ASN A 178 0.34 4.33 16.17
N ARG A 179 1.13 3.98 17.18
CA ARG A 179 2.08 4.87 17.83
C ARG A 179 3.44 4.82 17.13
N VAL A 180 3.61 5.65 16.13
CA VAL A 180 4.83 5.73 15.30
C VAL A 180 5.41 7.16 15.42
N PRO A 181 6.19 7.46 16.48
CA PRO A 181 6.84 8.76 16.63
C PRO A 181 7.96 8.95 15.60
N PRO A 182 8.49 10.17 15.44
CA PRO A 182 9.61 10.44 14.54
C PRO A 182 10.80 9.49 14.78
N GLY A 183 11.34 8.91 13.70
CA GLY A 183 12.46 7.96 13.77
C GLY A 183 12.07 6.50 14.06
N GLU A 184 10.81 6.20 14.42
CA GLU A 184 10.33 4.83 14.58
C GLU A 184 10.21 4.15 13.20
N VAL A 185 10.70 2.90 13.11
CA VAL A 185 10.65 2.11 11.88
C VAL A 185 9.66 0.94 11.96
N ARG A 186 9.19 0.57 13.18
CA ARG A 186 8.18 -0.47 13.36
C ARG A 186 6.84 -0.01 12.82
N ASP A 187 6.09 -0.93 12.25
CA ASP A 187 4.75 -0.70 11.68
C ASP A 187 4.73 0.41 10.63
N THR A 188 5.75 0.40 9.77
CA THR A 188 5.93 1.39 8.70
C THR A 188 6.06 0.76 7.33
N SER A 189 5.80 1.57 6.32
CA SER A 189 6.12 1.30 4.92
C SER A 189 6.56 2.59 4.21
N THR A 190 6.77 2.51 2.91
CA THR A 190 6.94 3.68 2.03
C THR A 190 5.74 3.79 1.09
N PRO A 191 5.33 5.01 0.69
CA PRO A 191 4.23 5.20 -0.26
C PRO A 191 4.42 4.39 -1.55
N ARG A 192 5.63 4.37 -2.12
CA ARG A 192 5.96 3.61 -3.32
C ARG A 192 5.80 2.09 -3.14
N ALA A 193 6.29 1.55 -2.03
CA ALA A 193 6.20 0.11 -1.77
C ALA A 193 4.74 -0.33 -1.66
N LEU A 194 3.91 0.47 -0.98
CA LEU A 194 2.49 0.20 -0.84
C LEU A 194 1.75 0.32 -2.17
N ALA A 195 2.05 1.34 -2.98
CA ALA A 195 1.46 1.44 -4.32
C ALA A 195 1.80 0.21 -5.17
N ALA A 196 3.06 -0.25 -5.12
CA ALA A 196 3.51 -1.41 -5.88
C ALA A 196 2.84 -2.72 -5.43
N ILE A 197 2.80 -3.01 -4.12
CA ILE A 197 2.18 -4.26 -3.65
C ILE A 197 0.66 -4.26 -3.86
N VAL A 198 -0.01 -3.13 -3.67
CA VAL A 198 -1.46 -3.02 -3.91
C VAL A 198 -1.78 -3.17 -5.40
N ALA A 199 -0.98 -2.61 -6.31
CA ALA A 199 -1.12 -2.83 -7.75
C ALA A 199 -1.01 -4.31 -8.12
N ARG A 200 -0.08 -5.06 -7.51
CA ARG A 200 0.06 -6.51 -7.72
C ARG A 200 -1.11 -7.31 -7.12
N ILE A 201 -1.65 -6.90 -5.98
CA ILE A 201 -2.82 -7.54 -5.37
C ILE A 201 -4.04 -7.45 -6.29
N PHE A 202 -4.29 -6.29 -6.89
CA PHE A 202 -5.42 -6.09 -7.81
C PHE A 202 -5.09 -6.41 -9.28
N GLY A 203 -3.83 -6.74 -9.58
CA GLY A 203 -3.39 -7.37 -10.81
C GLY A 203 -3.76 -8.86 -10.87
N ASN A 204 -3.15 -9.60 -11.79
CA ASN A 204 -3.47 -11.03 -12.00
C ASN A 204 -2.50 -11.99 -11.30
N GLU A 205 -1.65 -11.51 -10.39
CA GLU A 205 -0.50 -12.29 -9.92
C GLU A 205 -0.71 -12.96 -8.56
N LEU A 206 -1.43 -12.33 -7.63
CA LEU A 206 -1.40 -12.71 -6.21
C LEU A 206 -2.68 -13.34 -5.68
N LEU A 207 -3.81 -13.10 -6.30
CA LEU A 207 -5.13 -13.60 -5.90
C LEU A 207 -5.84 -14.26 -7.07
N THR A 208 -6.67 -15.27 -6.79
CA THR A 208 -7.63 -15.78 -7.77
C THR A 208 -8.60 -14.69 -8.23
N PRO A 209 -9.24 -14.82 -9.40
CA PRO A 209 -10.24 -13.84 -9.86
C PRO A 209 -11.34 -13.57 -8.83
N ASP A 210 -11.84 -14.62 -8.17
CA ASP A 210 -12.93 -14.52 -7.17
C ASP A 210 -12.47 -13.77 -5.92
N SER A 211 -11.30 -14.11 -5.37
CA SER A 211 -10.73 -13.42 -4.20
C SER A 211 -10.40 -11.95 -4.50
N ARG A 212 -9.87 -11.67 -5.71
CA ARG A 212 -9.61 -10.30 -6.15
C ARG A 212 -10.89 -9.49 -6.31
N GLN A 213 -11.95 -10.07 -6.89
CA GLN A 213 -13.25 -9.42 -7.03
C GLN A 213 -13.86 -9.13 -5.65
N ARG A 214 -13.81 -10.10 -4.74
CA ARG A 214 -14.26 -9.97 -3.35
C ARG A 214 -13.55 -8.82 -2.62
N LEU A 215 -12.22 -8.77 -2.70
CA LEU A 215 -11.44 -7.70 -2.09
C LEU A 215 -11.76 -6.33 -2.72
N ARG A 216 -11.96 -6.29 -4.04
CA ARG A 216 -12.40 -5.08 -4.75
C ARG A 216 -13.72 -4.57 -4.20
N GLU A 217 -14.72 -5.43 -4.06
CA GLU A 217 -16.04 -5.09 -3.49
C GLU A 217 -15.91 -4.55 -2.07
N TRP A 218 -15.10 -5.19 -1.23
CA TRP A 218 -14.86 -4.74 0.13
C TRP A 218 -14.19 -3.37 0.18
N THR A 219 -13.22 -3.10 -0.69
CA THR A 219 -12.58 -1.77 -0.72
C THR A 219 -13.53 -0.67 -1.18
N ILE A 220 -14.41 -0.96 -2.16
CA ILE A 220 -15.46 -0.03 -2.61
C ILE A 220 -16.47 0.24 -1.48
N ALA A 221 -16.83 -0.78 -0.71
CA ALA A 221 -17.76 -0.70 0.43
C ALA A 221 -17.15 -0.03 1.67
N THR A 222 -15.86 0.32 1.67
CA THR A 222 -15.21 1.00 2.80
C THR A 222 -15.91 2.32 3.12
N THR A 223 -16.24 2.52 4.40
CA THR A 223 -17.03 3.67 4.86
C THR A 223 -16.18 4.81 5.43
N THR A 224 -14.88 4.57 5.67
CA THR A 224 -14.01 5.48 6.43
C THR A 224 -13.29 6.53 5.57
N GLY A 225 -13.23 6.37 4.23
CA GLY A 225 -12.41 7.18 3.32
C GLY A 225 -13.13 8.26 2.53
N THR A 226 -14.43 8.50 2.78
CA THR A 226 -15.27 9.38 1.96
C THR A 226 -14.84 10.86 1.92
N ARG A 227 -13.98 11.30 2.86
CA ARG A 227 -13.46 12.66 2.93
C ARG A 227 -11.98 12.79 2.56
N ARG A 228 -11.31 11.66 2.21
CA ARG A 228 -9.88 11.63 1.88
C ARG A 228 -9.66 11.55 0.37
N LEU A 229 -8.73 10.71 -0.11
CA LEU A 229 -8.40 10.60 -1.54
C LEU A 229 -9.63 10.51 -2.44
N ARG A 230 -10.61 9.69 -2.05
CA ARG A 230 -11.86 9.48 -2.81
C ARG A 230 -12.61 10.79 -3.06
N ALA A 231 -12.62 11.74 -2.11
CA ALA A 231 -13.32 13.01 -2.25
C ALA A 231 -12.75 13.92 -3.34
N GLY A 232 -11.48 13.75 -3.68
CA GLY A 232 -10.80 14.57 -4.69
C GLY A 232 -10.70 13.91 -6.07
N LEU A 233 -10.87 12.60 -6.15
CA LEU A 233 -10.80 11.87 -7.42
C LEU A 233 -12.04 12.12 -8.29
N PRO A 234 -11.95 12.02 -9.64
CA PRO A 234 -13.09 12.16 -10.54
C PRO A 234 -14.26 11.26 -10.13
N ARG A 235 -15.47 11.82 -10.16
CA ARG A 235 -16.69 11.14 -9.66
C ARG A 235 -17.17 9.98 -10.52
N ASP A 236 -16.77 9.96 -11.78
CA ASP A 236 -17.06 8.90 -12.76
C ASP A 236 -16.13 7.68 -12.61
N TRP A 237 -15.12 7.78 -11.76
CA TRP A 237 -14.23 6.66 -11.48
C TRP A 237 -14.78 5.78 -10.35
N THR A 238 -14.62 4.46 -10.50
CA THR A 238 -14.88 3.54 -9.40
C THR A 238 -13.68 3.52 -8.46
N VAL A 239 -13.88 3.90 -7.19
CA VAL A 239 -12.81 4.00 -6.20
C VAL A 239 -13.10 3.11 -5.01
N GLY A 240 -12.15 2.24 -4.67
CA GLY A 240 -12.06 1.58 -3.37
C GLY A 240 -10.96 2.21 -2.54
N ASP A 241 -11.04 2.12 -1.22
CA ASP A 241 -9.99 2.67 -0.35
C ASP A 241 -9.75 1.87 0.93
N LYS A 242 -8.66 2.22 1.62
CA LYS A 242 -8.41 1.84 3.01
C LYS A 242 -7.69 2.96 3.74
N THR A 243 -8.34 3.51 4.74
CA THR A 243 -7.79 4.57 5.58
C THR A 243 -6.88 4.04 6.69
N GLY A 244 -6.00 4.93 7.17
CA GLY A 244 -5.23 4.75 8.40
C GLY A 244 -5.27 6.03 9.23
N THR A 245 -5.40 5.89 10.54
CA THR A 245 -5.42 7.03 11.46
C THR A 245 -4.70 6.67 12.74
N GLY A 246 -3.84 7.55 13.22
CA GLY A 246 -3.15 7.39 14.49
C GLY A 246 -2.90 8.75 15.14
N TYR A 247 -3.13 8.83 16.43
CA TYR A 247 -2.79 10.00 17.21
C TYR A 247 -2.40 9.58 18.63
N ALA A 248 -1.32 10.14 19.11
CA ALA A 248 -0.84 9.95 20.48
C ALA A 248 0.07 11.11 20.88
N PRO A 249 0.16 11.43 22.17
CA PRO A 249 1.14 12.39 22.66
C PRO A 249 2.57 12.03 22.22
N GLY A 250 3.34 13.04 21.81
CA GLY A 250 4.73 12.89 21.37
C GLY A 250 4.92 12.55 19.89
N MET A 251 3.85 12.59 19.08
CA MET A 251 3.94 12.48 17.62
C MET A 251 2.91 13.36 16.92
N GLY A 252 3.15 13.72 15.66
CA GLY A 252 2.11 14.28 14.78
C GLY A 252 1.02 13.26 14.47
N ASN A 253 -0.23 13.72 14.36
CA ASN A 253 -1.33 12.83 13.96
C ASN A 253 -1.06 12.25 12.58
N LYS A 254 -1.43 10.99 12.40
CA LYS A 254 -1.34 10.28 11.12
C LYS A 254 -2.72 10.29 10.46
N THR A 255 -2.78 10.79 9.24
CA THR A 255 -3.97 10.74 8.38
C THR A 255 -3.55 10.13 7.05
N ASN A 256 -3.91 8.88 6.85
CA ASN A 256 -3.44 8.08 5.73
C ASN A 256 -4.60 7.57 4.90
N ASP A 257 -4.35 7.31 3.61
CA ASP A 257 -5.30 6.64 2.74
C ASP A 257 -4.59 5.91 1.59
N ILE A 258 -5.14 4.77 1.18
CA ILE A 258 -4.79 4.06 -0.05
C ILE A 258 -6.04 4.01 -0.89
N ALA A 259 -6.01 4.60 -2.08
CA ALA A 259 -7.09 4.51 -3.06
C ALA A 259 -6.70 3.59 -4.21
N ILE A 260 -7.63 2.72 -4.61
CA ILE A 260 -7.55 1.88 -5.79
C ILE A 260 -8.63 2.37 -6.75
N VAL A 261 -8.23 2.75 -7.94
CA VAL A 261 -9.11 3.35 -8.94
C VAL A 261 -9.24 2.43 -10.14
N TRP A 262 -10.45 2.05 -10.46
CA TRP A 262 -10.76 1.28 -11.66
C TRP A 262 -11.40 2.17 -12.72
N ARG A 263 -10.73 2.25 -13.86
CA ARG A 263 -11.18 2.92 -15.08
C ARG A 263 -11.57 1.86 -16.10
N ALA A 264 -12.61 2.14 -16.91
CA ALA A 264 -13.11 1.17 -17.86
C ALA A 264 -12.00 0.65 -18.82
N GLY A 265 -11.86 -0.67 -18.90
CA GLY A 265 -10.90 -1.33 -19.80
C GLY A 265 -9.42 -1.15 -19.46
N ARG A 266 -9.08 -0.64 -18.26
CA ARG A 266 -7.70 -0.39 -17.84
C ARG A 266 -7.34 -1.14 -16.56
N ALA A 267 -6.07 -1.45 -16.37
CA ALA A 267 -5.53 -1.90 -15.10
C ALA A 267 -5.68 -0.81 -14.03
N PRO A 268 -5.68 -1.16 -12.73
CA PRO A 268 -5.94 -0.22 -11.66
C PRO A 268 -4.85 0.87 -11.56
N LEU A 269 -5.28 2.07 -11.19
CA LEU A 269 -4.40 3.11 -10.67
C LEU A 269 -4.42 3.03 -9.15
N VAL A 270 -3.25 3.00 -8.53
CA VAL A 270 -3.10 3.01 -7.07
C VAL A 270 -2.52 4.32 -6.61
N VAL A 271 -3.14 4.93 -5.62
CA VAL A 271 -2.68 6.15 -4.96
C VAL A 271 -2.52 5.88 -3.48
N THR A 272 -1.36 6.15 -2.93
CA THR A 272 -1.09 6.06 -1.49
C THR A 272 -0.73 7.44 -0.98
N ALA A 273 -1.38 7.90 0.09
CA ALA A 273 -1.12 9.19 0.71
C ALA A 273 -1.00 9.03 2.23
N TYR A 274 0.08 9.56 2.77
CA TYR A 274 0.44 9.52 4.18
C TYR A 274 0.75 10.92 4.65
N TYR A 275 0.00 11.40 5.61
CA TYR A 275 0.21 12.73 6.17
C TYR A 275 0.45 12.67 7.68
N GLU A 276 1.50 13.33 8.11
CA GLU A 276 1.83 13.57 9.50
C GLU A 276 1.65 15.04 9.81
N SER A 277 0.68 15.36 10.67
CA SER A 277 0.41 16.75 11.05
C SER A 277 1.61 17.38 11.79
N PRO A 278 1.72 18.73 11.83
CA PRO A 278 2.84 19.42 12.47
C PRO A 278 2.92 19.22 13.99
N GLY A 279 1.90 18.61 14.60
CA GLY A 279 1.84 18.35 16.03
C GLY A 279 0.76 17.35 16.40
N TYR A 280 0.66 17.07 17.71
CA TYR A 280 -0.38 16.23 18.29
C TYR A 280 -1.69 17.00 18.44
N PHE A 281 -2.80 16.38 18.05
CA PHE A 281 -4.16 16.81 18.26
C PHE A 281 -4.99 15.64 18.79
N GLU A 282 -5.86 15.89 19.76
CA GLU A 282 -6.66 14.87 20.44
C GLU A 282 -7.67 14.11 19.55
N ARG A 283 -7.86 14.59 18.30
CA ARG A 283 -8.82 14.02 17.34
C ARG A 283 -8.36 14.22 15.90
N ILE A 284 -9.02 13.51 14.99
CA ILE A 284 -8.85 13.70 13.54
C ILE A 284 -9.23 15.13 13.18
N ARG A 285 -8.43 15.78 12.35
CA ARG A 285 -8.65 17.14 11.87
C ARG A 285 -9.27 17.10 10.46
N ALA A 286 -10.30 17.89 10.24
CA ALA A 286 -10.95 17.98 8.93
C ALA A 286 -10.00 18.50 7.84
N GLU A 287 -9.09 19.41 8.19
CA GLU A 287 -8.07 19.94 7.29
C GLU A 287 -7.06 18.89 6.84
N ASP A 288 -6.71 17.91 7.68
CA ASP A 288 -5.82 16.80 7.31
C ASP A 288 -6.52 15.85 6.32
N GLU A 289 -7.82 15.59 6.50
CA GLU A 289 -8.61 14.82 5.53
C GLU A 289 -8.78 15.58 4.21
N ALA A 290 -9.05 16.90 4.26
CA ALA A 290 -9.16 17.76 3.09
C ALA A 290 -7.84 17.84 2.30
N LEU A 291 -6.69 17.77 2.97
CA LEU A 291 -5.38 17.72 2.34
C LEU A 291 -5.27 16.44 1.48
N LEU A 292 -5.69 15.29 2.00
CA LEU A 292 -5.69 14.05 1.21
C LEU A 292 -6.68 14.13 0.02
N ALA A 293 -7.82 14.81 0.18
CA ALA A 293 -8.72 15.09 -0.94
C ALA A 293 -8.03 15.95 -2.03
N GLN A 294 -7.21 16.94 -1.65
CA GLN A 294 -6.43 17.71 -2.61
C GLN A 294 -5.39 16.83 -3.33
N VAL A 295 -4.73 15.89 -2.65
CA VAL A 295 -3.87 14.89 -3.30
C VAL A 295 -4.67 14.10 -4.35
N GLY A 296 -5.87 13.63 -4.00
CA GLY A 296 -6.75 12.91 -4.92
C GLY A 296 -7.06 13.74 -6.18
N LYS A 297 -7.38 15.05 -6.01
CA LYS A 297 -7.63 15.98 -7.10
C LYS A 297 -6.42 16.14 -8.03
N LEU A 298 -5.25 16.42 -7.46
CA LEU A 298 -4.00 16.58 -8.22
C LEU A 298 -3.64 15.33 -9.03
N VAL A 299 -3.82 14.15 -8.44
CA VAL A 299 -3.60 12.88 -9.15
C VAL A 299 -4.63 12.67 -10.25
N GLY A 300 -5.91 13.00 -10.01
CA GLY A 300 -6.95 12.93 -11.03
C GLY A 300 -6.63 13.80 -12.25
N GLU A 301 -6.20 15.05 -12.03
CA GLU A 301 -5.78 15.98 -13.07
C GLU A 301 -4.55 15.46 -13.84
N TRP A 302 -3.57 14.92 -13.14
CA TRP A 302 -2.37 14.31 -13.76
C TRP A 302 -2.74 13.17 -14.70
N VAL A 303 -3.60 12.25 -14.25
CA VAL A 303 -4.02 11.10 -15.08
C VAL A 303 -4.84 11.55 -16.28
N GLN A 304 -5.74 12.52 -16.12
CA GLN A 304 -6.55 13.04 -17.24
C GLN A 304 -5.68 13.72 -18.31
N ALA A 305 -4.64 14.47 -17.89
CA ALA A 305 -3.68 15.06 -18.81
C ALA A 305 -2.80 14.06 -19.57
N LEU A 306 -2.69 12.81 -19.10
CA LEU A 306 -1.97 11.74 -19.81
C LEU A 306 -2.82 11.05 -20.89
N ILE A 307 -4.13 11.25 -20.85
CA ILE A 307 -5.10 10.60 -21.74
C ILE A 307 -5.54 11.57 -22.87
N SER A 308 -5.37 12.87 -22.63
CA SER A 308 -5.64 13.94 -23.63
C SER A 308 -4.50 14.06 -24.64
#